data_213ebc08d5e76893136e0a584bdbb273
#
_entry.id   213ebc08d5e76893136e0a584bdbb273
#
_cell.length_a   1.000
_cell.length_b   1.000
_cell.length_c   1.000
_cell.angle_alpha   90.00
_cell.angle_beta   90.00
_cell.angle_gamma   90.00
#
_symmetry.space_group_name_H-M   'P 1'
#
loop_
_entity.id
_entity.type
_entity.pdbx_description
1 polymer ?
#
loop_
_entity_poly.entity_id
_entity_poly.type
_entity_poly.pdbx_seq_one_letter_code
_entity_poly.pdbx_strand_id
1 'polypeptide(L)'
;MIGPSKSVAVAPDRDLAYKVLTERAALRSAVLERTAPSDEQTVVLDLLADMLIERIAEALADATWTPLLSWADVACNERAQAPAIRRLFASTVPTIREILDVPGFEQLESAFLKIVNKPRLAEPGIRNETVDELDVLLADLLSRIETADEKTAEHCRAVSAWCARIANKMQFTRSEGTFVARGGLIHDIGKSKCPTELLRAPRPLTDAETSVIRQHVITGAEIIAANAKLTDFGGMVRLHHERFDGAGYPDGMDRTRIPIGVRIVSVADSFNAMIGRRPYRTPFSPARAAAELQCNAGSQFDPDVVRALIDVIAS
;
A
#
# COMPACT_ATOMS: atom_id res chain seq x y z
N MET A 1 -18.59 -14.68 28.04
CA MET A 1 -17.18 -14.35 28.40
C MET A 1 -16.31 -15.32 27.64
N ILE A 2 -15.69 -14.85 26.56
CA ILE A 2 -14.70 -15.62 25.80
C ILE A 2 -13.38 -15.34 26.54
N GLY A 3 -12.80 -16.39 27.11
CA GLY A 3 -11.49 -16.30 27.77
C GLY A 3 -10.42 -15.83 26.78
N PRO A 4 -9.30 -15.27 27.27
CA PRO A 4 -8.27 -14.73 26.41
C PRO A 4 -7.76 -15.85 25.49
N SER A 5 -7.94 -15.65 24.18
CA SER A 5 -7.35 -16.46 23.14
C SER A 5 -5.84 -16.60 23.43
N LYS A 6 -5.36 -17.83 23.57
CA LYS A 6 -3.93 -18.08 23.66
C LYS A 6 -3.27 -17.38 22.48
N SER A 7 -2.44 -16.38 22.75
CA SER A 7 -1.66 -15.69 21.74
C SER A 7 -0.90 -16.74 20.94
N VAL A 8 -1.04 -16.71 19.62
CA VAL A 8 -0.19 -17.51 18.74
C VAL A 8 1.20 -16.88 18.85
N ALA A 9 2.04 -17.44 19.72
CA ALA A 9 3.40 -16.97 19.92
C ALA A 9 4.26 -17.50 18.79
N VAL A 10 4.53 -16.67 17.80
CA VAL A 10 5.57 -16.90 16.80
C VAL A 10 6.68 -15.90 17.11
N ALA A 11 7.94 -16.34 17.07
CA ALA A 11 9.06 -15.42 17.23
C ALA A 11 9.08 -14.42 16.07
N PRO A 12 9.50 -13.16 16.27
CA PRO A 12 9.66 -12.18 15.20
C PRO A 12 10.61 -12.74 14.13
N ASP A 13 10.16 -12.74 12.88
CA ASP A 13 10.99 -13.18 11.75
C ASP A 13 10.97 -12.11 10.67
N ARG A 14 11.93 -11.17 10.78
CA ARG A 14 12.07 -10.03 9.87
C ARG A 14 12.60 -10.44 8.49
N ASP A 15 13.42 -11.47 8.43
CA ASP A 15 13.94 -11.99 7.16
C ASP A 15 12.81 -12.62 6.35
N LEU A 16 11.93 -13.35 7.01
CA LEU A 16 10.75 -13.93 6.39
C LEU A 16 9.73 -12.83 6.00
N ALA A 17 9.51 -11.83 6.84
CA ALA A 17 8.67 -10.68 6.51
C ALA A 17 9.18 -9.96 5.25
N TYR A 18 10.49 -9.74 5.16
CA TYR A 18 11.11 -9.16 3.98
C TYR A 18 10.93 -10.05 2.74
N LYS A 19 11.09 -11.37 2.88
CA LYS A 19 10.89 -12.33 1.79
C LYS A 19 9.44 -12.32 1.29
N VAL A 20 8.45 -12.29 2.20
CA VAL A 20 7.03 -12.15 1.85
C VAL A 20 6.77 -10.88 1.04
N LEU A 21 7.34 -9.74 1.43
CA LEU A 21 7.18 -8.49 0.69
C LEU A 21 7.91 -8.48 -0.65
N THR A 22 9.06 -9.15 -0.75
CA THR A 22 9.83 -9.23 -2.00
C THR A 22 9.11 -10.09 -3.05
N GLU A 23 8.47 -11.18 -2.62
CA GLU A 23 7.73 -12.10 -3.48
C GLU A 23 6.23 -11.73 -3.62
N ARG A 24 5.84 -10.54 -3.17
CA ARG A 24 4.46 -10.09 -3.07
C ARG A 24 3.65 -10.26 -4.36
N ALA A 25 4.20 -9.86 -5.51
CA ALA A 25 3.51 -9.96 -6.79
C ALA A 25 3.24 -11.41 -7.18
N ALA A 26 4.22 -12.30 -7.00
CA ALA A 26 4.06 -13.74 -7.26
C ALA A 26 3.04 -14.38 -6.29
N LEU A 27 3.10 -14.02 -5.01
CA LEU A 27 2.16 -14.50 -3.99
C LEU A 27 0.73 -14.05 -4.30
N ARG A 28 0.55 -12.78 -4.66
CA ARG A 28 -0.76 -12.21 -5.05
C ARG A 28 -1.35 -12.96 -6.23
N SER A 29 -0.59 -13.14 -7.31
CA SER A 29 -1.04 -13.87 -8.51
C SER A 29 -1.47 -15.30 -8.16
N ALA A 30 -0.64 -16.05 -7.44
CA ALA A 30 -0.92 -17.42 -7.05
C ALA A 30 -2.14 -17.55 -6.10
N VAL A 31 -2.35 -16.59 -5.21
CA VAL A 31 -3.53 -16.55 -4.33
C VAL A 31 -4.79 -16.30 -5.14
N LEU A 32 -4.76 -15.38 -6.11
CA LEU A 32 -5.91 -15.08 -6.97
C LEU A 32 -6.26 -16.25 -7.88
N GLU A 33 -5.27 -16.92 -8.48
CA GLU A 33 -5.49 -18.14 -9.26
C GLU A 33 -6.21 -19.23 -8.46
N ARG A 34 -5.82 -19.44 -7.21
CA ARG A 34 -6.46 -20.42 -6.32
C ARG A 34 -7.85 -19.98 -5.83
N THR A 35 -8.09 -18.68 -5.77
CA THR A 35 -9.39 -18.14 -5.35
C THR A 35 -10.40 -18.22 -6.47
N ALA A 36 -9.96 -18.24 -7.72
CA ALA A 36 -10.79 -18.28 -8.93
C ALA A 36 -11.97 -17.27 -8.86
N PRO A 37 -11.69 -15.96 -8.74
CA PRO A 37 -12.73 -14.94 -8.65
C PRO A 37 -13.50 -14.82 -9.97
N SER A 38 -14.77 -14.39 -9.90
CA SER A 38 -15.47 -13.89 -11.10
C SER A 38 -14.89 -12.53 -11.52
N ASP A 39 -15.06 -12.14 -12.78
CA ASP A 39 -14.54 -10.88 -13.32
C ASP A 39 -14.94 -9.66 -12.46
N GLU A 40 -16.17 -9.61 -11.97
CA GLU A 40 -16.66 -8.54 -11.09
C GLU A 40 -15.98 -8.52 -9.71
N GLN A 41 -15.45 -9.66 -9.25
CA GLN A 41 -14.81 -9.81 -7.93
C GLN A 41 -13.30 -9.60 -7.98
N THR A 42 -12.71 -9.72 -9.17
CA THR A 42 -11.25 -9.78 -9.34
C THR A 42 -10.56 -8.54 -8.77
N VAL A 43 -11.05 -7.33 -9.05
CA VAL A 43 -10.44 -6.08 -8.60
C VAL A 43 -10.42 -5.96 -7.08
N VAL A 44 -11.55 -6.27 -6.43
CA VAL A 44 -11.66 -6.18 -4.96
C VAL A 44 -10.81 -7.25 -4.29
N LEU A 45 -10.81 -8.47 -4.82
CA LEU A 45 -10.02 -9.56 -4.26
C LEU A 45 -8.53 -9.39 -4.50
N ASP A 46 -8.13 -8.75 -5.59
CA ASP A 46 -6.73 -8.38 -5.86
C ASP A 46 -6.19 -7.42 -4.81
N LEU A 47 -6.95 -6.36 -4.52
CA LEU A 47 -6.60 -5.42 -3.45
C LEU A 47 -6.56 -6.08 -2.07
N LEU A 48 -7.55 -6.92 -1.76
CA LEU A 48 -7.59 -7.63 -0.49
C LEU A 48 -6.46 -8.65 -0.35
N ALA A 49 -6.08 -9.34 -1.43
CA ALA A 49 -4.93 -10.25 -1.44
C ALA A 49 -3.64 -9.50 -1.11
N ASP A 50 -3.45 -8.36 -1.74
CA ASP A 50 -2.30 -7.50 -1.55
C ASP A 50 -2.21 -6.96 -0.11
N MET A 51 -3.31 -6.44 0.42
CA MET A 51 -3.42 -6.00 1.81
C MET A 51 -3.18 -7.13 2.81
N LEU A 52 -3.68 -8.33 2.52
CA LEU A 52 -3.51 -9.51 3.38
C LEU A 52 -2.04 -9.95 3.44
N ILE A 53 -1.36 -9.98 2.30
CA ILE A 53 0.07 -10.32 2.22
C ILE A 53 0.91 -9.32 3.02
N GLU A 54 0.63 -8.02 2.92
CA GLU A 54 1.29 -6.99 3.72
C GLU A 54 1.06 -7.19 5.22
N ARG A 55 -0.19 -7.40 5.63
CA ARG A 55 -0.51 -7.61 7.04
C ARG A 55 0.12 -8.89 7.61
N ILE A 56 0.30 -9.92 6.79
CA ILE A 56 1.05 -11.12 7.18
C ILE A 56 2.53 -10.78 7.38
N ALA A 57 3.13 -9.98 6.49
CA ALA A 57 4.51 -9.56 6.64
C ALA A 57 4.71 -8.68 7.89
N GLU A 58 3.81 -7.75 8.16
CA GLU A 58 3.82 -6.94 9.39
C GLU A 58 3.71 -7.81 10.64
N ALA A 59 2.77 -8.77 10.64
CA ALA A 59 2.57 -9.69 11.76
C ALA A 59 3.79 -10.60 12.02
N LEU A 60 4.51 -11.00 10.97
CA LEU A 60 5.77 -11.72 11.06
C LEU A 60 6.88 -10.84 11.66
N ALA A 61 7.00 -9.59 11.20
CA ALA A 61 8.02 -8.67 11.68
C ALA A 61 7.86 -8.32 13.17
N ASP A 62 6.61 -8.18 13.63
CA ASP A 62 6.28 -7.70 14.97
C ASP A 62 5.89 -8.84 15.94
N ALA A 63 5.83 -10.09 15.47
CA ALA A 63 5.31 -11.25 16.21
C ALA A 63 3.90 -11.07 16.78
N THR A 64 3.05 -10.25 16.15
CA THR A 64 1.71 -9.90 16.62
C THR A 64 0.63 -10.26 15.60
N TRP A 65 -0.03 -11.40 15.80
CA TRP A 65 -1.08 -11.88 14.89
C TRP A 65 -2.48 -11.35 15.20
N THR A 66 -2.70 -10.82 16.40
CA THR A 66 -4.03 -10.40 16.85
C THR A 66 -4.68 -9.35 15.94
N PRO A 67 -3.99 -8.27 15.50
CA PRO A 67 -4.58 -7.28 14.60
C PRO A 67 -4.98 -7.89 13.25
N LEU A 68 -4.12 -8.76 12.69
CA LEU A 68 -4.39 -9.46 11.43
C LEU A 68 -5.61 -10.37 11.54
N LEU A 69 -5.69 -11.19 12.60
CA LEU A 69 -6.79 -12.12 12.80
C LEU A 69 -8.11 -11.39 13.07
N SER A 70 -8.09 -10.28 13.80
CA SER A 70 -9.26 -9.43 14.01
C SER A 70 -9.77 -8.82 12.71
N TRP A 71 -8.89 -8.30 11.87
CA TRP A 71 -9.24 -7.79 10.57
C TRP A 71 -9.81 -8.88 9.65
N ALA A 72 -9.21 -10.06 9.64
CA ALA A 72 -9.68 -11.20 8.86
C ALA A 72 -11.10 -11.67 9.30
N ASP A 73 -11.39 -11.68 10.62
CA ASP A 73 -12.71 -12.05 11.15
C ASP A 73 -13.78 -11.03 10.67
N VAL A 74 -13.49 -9.74 10.68
CA VAL A 74 -14.37 -8.70 10.16
C VAL A 74 -14.59 -8.89 8.65
N ALA A 75 -13.53 -9.01 7.87
CA ALA A 75 -13.61 -9.15 6.42
C ALA A 75 -14.41 -10.41 5.99
N CYS A 76 -14.26 -11.52 6.69
CA CYS A 76 -15.01 -12.76 6.40
C CYS A 76 -16.50 -12.69 6.75
N ASN A 77 -16.94 -11.69 7.50
CA ASN A 77 -18.34 -11.53 7.90
C ASN A 77 -19.16 -10.60 6.96
N GLU A 78 -18.55 -9.98 5.98
CA GLU A 78 -19.20 -9.17 4.94
C GLU A 78 -20.22 -9.98 4.13
N ARG A 79 -21.46 -9.42 3.99
CA ARG A 79 -22.60 -10.19 3.44
C ARG A 79 -22.51 -10.46 1.94
N ALA A 80 -22.06 -9.48 1.15
CA ALA A 80 -22.14 -9.58 -0.32
C ALA A 80 -20.99 -10.42 -0.91
N GLN A 81 -19.78 -10.30 -0.40
CA GLN A 81 -18.59 -10.93 -0.96
C GLN A 81 -17.96 -11.99 -0.04
N ALA A 82 -18.57 -12.28 1.09
CA ALA A 82 -18.03 -13.20 2.10
C ALA A 82 -17.55 -14.56 1.56
N PRO A 83 -18.23 -15.23 0.60
CA PRO A 83 -17.71 -16.49 0.08
C PRO A 83 -16.39 -16.36 -0.68
N ALA A 84 -16.22 -15.29 -1.45
CA ALA A 84 -15.01 -15.03 -2.22
C ALA A 84 -13.85 -14.60 -1.29
N ILE A 85 -14.12 -13.70 -0.35
CA ILE A 85 -13.18 -13.27 0.68
C ILE A 85 -12.72 -14.46 1.53
N ARG A 86 -13.62 -15.34 1.95
CA ARG A 86 -13.27 -16.56 2.69
C ARG A 86 -12.37 -17.50 1.89
N ARG A 87 -12.63 -17.68 0.57
CA ARG A 87 -11.72 -18.44 -0.29
C ARG A 87 -10.35 -17.80 -0.39
N LEU A 88 -10.30 -16.47 -0.55
CA LEU A 88 -9.06 -15.70 -0.57
C LEU A 88 -8.23 -15.97 0.70
N PHE A 89 -8.83 -15.83 1.86
CA PHE A 89 -8.15 -16.06 3.15
C PHE A 89 -7.74 -17.52 3.31
N ALA A 90 -8.58 -18.48 2.91
CA ALA A 90 -8.25 -19.90 3.00
C ALA A 90 -7.08 -20.30 2.08
N SER A 91 -6.91 -19.64 0.94
CA SER A 91 -5.83 -19.93 -0.01
C SER A 91 -4.52 -19.21 0.31
N THR A 92 -4.56 -18.05 0.98
CA THR A 92 -3.37 -17.17 1.13
C THR A 92 -2.27 -17.82 1.95
N VAL A 93 -2.56 -18.33 3.14
CA VAL A 93 -1.52 -18.89 4.03
C VAL A 93 -0.88 -20.14 3.45
N PRO A 94 -1.65 -21.14 2.91
CA PRO A 94 -1.07 -22.27 2.21
C PRO A 94 -0.19 -21.87 1.02
N THR A 95 -0.62 -20.84 0.25
CA THR A 95 0.14 -20.34 -0.90
C THR A 95 1.47 -19.72 -0.47
N ILE A 96 1.48 -18.90 0.59
CA ILE A 96 2.70 -18.30 1.12
C ILE A 96 3.66 -19.40 1.58
N ARG A 97 3.16 -20.40 2.33
CA ARG A 97 3.96 -21.53 2.80
C ARG A 97 4.60 -22.31 1.66
N GLU A 98 3.85 -22.58 0.60
CA GLU A 98 4.31 -23.37 -0.53
C GLU A 98 5.35 -22.61 -1.38
N ILE A 99 5.11 -21.34 -1.68
CA ILE A 99 6.01 -20.54 -2.53
C ILE A 99 7.30 -20.19 -1.80
N LEU A 100 7.24 -19.91 -0.50
CA LEU A 100 8.41 -19.52 0.27
C LEU A 100 9.13 -20.69 0.93
N ASP A 101 8.55 -21.89 0.87
CA ASP A 101 9.08 -23.13 1.51
C ASP A 101 9.44 -22.92 3.00
N VAL A 102 8.50 -22.36 3.76
CA VAL A 102 8.74 -21.96 5.15
C VAL A 102 8.00 -22.88 6.11
N PRO A 103 8.71 -23.57 7.02
CA PRO A 103 8.08 -24.32 8.12
C PRO A 103 7.49 -23.36 9.18
N GLY A 104 6.45 -23.80 9.88
CA GLY A 104 5.90 -23.07 11.04
C GLY A 104 4.64 -22.25 10.77
N PHE A 105 4.12 -22.22 9.54
CA PHE A 105 2.85 -21.57 9.22
C PHE A 105 1.58 -22.33 9.63
N GLU A 106 1.69 -23.57 10.13
CA GLU A 106 0.53 -24.41 10.46
C GLU A 106 -0.37 -23.80 11.53
N GLN A 107 0.21 -23.10 12.50
CA GLN A 107 -0.55 -22.43 13.56
C GLN A 107 -1.35 -21.26 13.01
N LEU A 108 -0.76 -20.46 12.12
CA LEU A 108 -1.42 -19.36 11.44
C LEU A 108 -2.52 -19.88 10.51
N GLU A 109 -2.23 -20.90 9.71
CA GLU A 109 -3.21 -21.56 8.84
C GLU A 109 -4.39 -22.09 9.66
N SER A 110 -4.13 -22.75 10.78
CA SER A 110 -5.18 -23.23 11.70
C SER A 110 -6.01 -22.07 12.26
N ALA A 111 -5.39 -20.94 12.61
CA ALA A 111 -6.10 -19.76 13.11
C ALA A 111 -6.98 -19.12 12.02
N PHE A 112 -6.48 -18.98 10.79
CA PHE A 112 -7.25 -18.51 9.65
C PHE A 112 -8.41 -19.42 9.28
N LEU A 113 -8.19 -20.74 9.26
CA LEU A 113 -9.25 -21.71 8.99
C LEU A 113 -10.37 -21.67 10.04
N LYS A 114 -10.06 -21.40 11.31
CA LYS A 114 -11.09 -21.16 12.34
C LYS A 114 -11.95 -19.95 12.04
N ILE A 115 -11.34 -18.86 11.56
CA ILE A 115 -12.07 -17.64 11.17
C ILE A 115 -12.93 -17.90 9.93
N VAL A 116 -12.35 -18.50 8.90
CA VAL A 116 -13.04 -18.80 7.63
C VAL A 116 -14.23 -19.72 7.82
N ASN A 117 -14.10 -20.72 8.72
CA ASN A 117 -15.13 -21.74 8.99
C ASN A 117 -16.08 -21.38 10.14
N LYS A 118 -15.95 -20.19 10.73
CA LYS A 118 -16.82 -19.75 11.83
C LYS A 118 -18.29 -19.70 11.37
N PRO A 119 -19.22 -20.41 12.04
CA PRO A 119 -20.63 -20.32 11.68
C PRO A 119 -21.12 -18.90 11.91
N ARG A 120 -21.98 -18.41 11.00
CA ARG A 120 -22.63 -17.10 11.12
C ARG A 120 -23.52 -17.09 12.35
N LEU A 121 -23.12 -16.42 13.40
CA LEU A 121 -24.04 -15.98 14.45
C LEU A 121 -24.64 -14.66 13.99
N ALA A 122 -25.96 -14.64 13.84
CA ALA A 122 -26.70 -13.38 13.64
C ALA A 122 -26.69 -12.63 14.99
N GLU A 123 -25.69 -11.79 15.19
CA GLU A 123 -25.69 -10.84 16.30
C GLU A 123 -26.31 -9.51 15.83
N PRO A 124 -27.40 -9.03 16.48
CA PRO A 124 -27.91 -7.70 16.22
C PRO A 124 -27.05 -6.68 16.97
N GLY A 125 -26.28 -5.86 16.26
CA GLY A 125 -25.69 -4.67 16.85
C GLY A 125 -24.24 -4.32 16.56
N ILE A 126 -23.47 -5.12 15.85
CA ILE A 126 -22.15 -4.70 15.36
C ILE A 126 -22.37 -3.96 14.04
N ARG A 127 -22.05 -2.66 14.02
CA ARG A 127 -21.99 -1.92 12.76
C ARG A 127 -21.02 -2.66 11.84
N ASN A 128 -21.57 -3.23 10.76
CA ASN A 128 -20.77 -3.72 9.64
C ASN A 128 -19.85 -2.58 9.20
N GLU A 129 -18.53 -2.72 9.37
CA GLU A 129 -17.61 -2.03 8.47
C GLU A 129 -17.85 -2.70 7.11
N THR A 130 -18.78 -2.18 6.34
CA THR A 130 -18.97 -2.46 4.94
C THR A 130 -17.61 -2.31 4.26
N VAL A 131 -17.29 -3.13 3.25
CA VAL A 131 -16.20 -2.78 2.32
C VAL A 131 -16.45 -1.33 1.97
N ASP A 132 -15.55 -0.47 2.44
CA ASP A 132 -15.80 0.96 2.38
C ASP A 132 -15.96 1.27 0.90
N GLU A 133 -17.07 1.88 0.51
CA GLU A 133 -17.26 2.30 -0.89
C GLU A 133 -16.04 3.05 -1.39
N LEU A 134 -15.30 3.67 -0.47
CA LEU A 134 -14.03 4.30 -0.72
C LEU A 134 -12.95 3.28 -1.15
N ASP A 135 -12.85 2.12 -0.51
CA ASP A 135 -11.86 1.09 -0.89
C ASP A 135 -12.16 0.51 -2.28
N VAL A 136 -13.43 0.38 -2.64
CA VAL A 136 -13.84 -0.02 -4.01
C VAL A 136 -13.42 1.04 -5.03
N LEU A 137 -13.63 2.33 -4.72
CA LEU A 137 -13.21 3.43 -5.60
C LEU A 137 -11.69 3.49 -5.76
N LEU A 138 -10.94 3.30 -4.67
CA LEU A 138 -9.47 3.27 -4.71
C LEU A 138 -8.95 2.09 -5.53
N ALA A 139 -9.59 0.92 -5.42
CA ALA A 139 -9.25 -0.25 -6.23
C ALA A 139 -9.51 0.00 -7.73
N ASP A 140 -10.63 0.64 -8.10
CA ASP A 140 -10.90 1.05 -9.49
C ASP A 140 -9.82 2.02 -10.02
N LEU A 141 -9.45 3.02 -9.22
CA LEU A 141 -8.39 3.96 -9.60
C LEU A 141 -7.04 3.26 -9.80
N LEU A 142 -6.68 2.35 -8.90
CA LEU A 142 -5.45 1.58 -9.01
C LEU A 142 -5.45 0.68 -10.26
N SER A 143 -6.57 0.03 -10.58
CA SER A 143 -6.74 -0.76 -11.80
C SER A 143 -6.54 0.07 -13.07
N ARG A 144 -6.97 1.33 -13.08
CA ARG A 144 -6.72 2.25 -14.21
C ARG A 144 -5.24 2.58 -14.37
N ILE A 145 -4.51 2.75 -13.26
CA ILE A 145 -3.06 2.92 -13.28
C ILE A 145 -2.41 1.65 -13.85
N GLU A 146 -2.80 0.47 -13.36
CA GLU A 146 -2.26 -0.83 -13.76
C GLU A 146 -2.47 -1.12 -15.26
N THR A 147 -3.65 -0.78 -15.79
CA THR A 147 -3.94 -0.88 -17.22
C THR A 147 -3.03 0.00 -18.07
N ALA A 148 -2.69 1.20 -17.60
CA ALA A 148 -1.77 2.10 -18.29
C ALA A 148 -0.31 1.65 -18.17
N ASP A 149 0.12 1.33 -16.95
CA ASP A 149 1.46 0.85 -16.64
C ASP A 149 1.50 0.07 -15.32
N GLU A 150 1.68 -1.25 -15.40
CA GLU A 150 1.74 -2.17 -14.26
C GLU A 150 2.81 -1.77 -13.23
N LYS A 151 3.98 -1.33 -13.71
CA LYS A 151 5.07 -0.90 -12.81
C LYS A 151 4.72 0.32 -11.98
N THR A 152 3.93 1.24 -12.54
CA THR A 152 3.41 2.38 -11.79
C THR A 152 2.42 1.93 -10.72
N ALA A 153 1.57 0.94 -10.99
CA ALA A 153 0.66 0.41 -9.97
C ALA A 153 1.40 -0.32 -8.84
N GLU A 154 2.42 -1.13 -9.18
CA GLU A 154 3.29 -1.76 -8.18
C GLU A 154 3.99 -0.71 -7.30
N HIS A 155 4.49 0.35 -7.92
CA HIS A 155 5.09 1.48 -7.22
C HIS A 155 4.11 2.16 -6.26
N CYS A 156 2.87 2.43 -6.69
CA CYS A 156 1.84 3.04 -5.86
C CYS A 156 1.49 2.17 -4.63
N ARG A 157 1.41 0.85 -4.80
CA ARG A 157 1.22 -0.10 -3.69
C ARG A 157 2.38 -0.02 -2.68
N ALA A 158 3.61 -0.03 -3.17
CA ALA A 158 4.79 0.08 -2.32
C ALA A 158 4.86 1.43 -1.59
N VAL A 159 4.54 2.54 -2.26
CA VAL A 159 4.47 3.87 -1.65
C VAL A 159 3.40 3.92 -0.56
N SER A 160 2.23 3.33 -0.79
CA SER A 160 1.16 3.20 0.21
C SER A 160 1.67 2.52 1.49
N ALA A 161 2.39 1.40 1.35
CA ALA A 161 2.97 0.67 2.48
C ALA A 161 4.00 1.52 3.25
N TRP A 162 4.88 2.23 2.55
CA TRP A 162 5.84 3.13 3.20
C TRP A 162 5.14 4.29 3.91
N CYS A 163 4.09 4.87 3.32
CA CYS A 163 3.28 5.90 3.95
C CYS A 163 2.69 5.43 5.28
N ALA A 164 2.12 4.22 5.34
CA ALA A 164 1.56 3.65 6.56
C ALA A 164 2.63 3.49 7.65
N ARG A 165 3.81 2.96 7.30
CA ARG A 165 4.92 2.76 8.24
C ARG A 165 5.49 4.08 8.77
N ILE A 166 5.67 5.08 7.89
CA ILE A 166 6.15 6.42 8.29
C ILE A 166 5.12 7.08 9.21
N ALA A 167 3.82 7.07 8.84
CA ALA A 167 2.76 7.66 9.64
C ALA A 167 2.66 7.01 11.04
N ASN A 168 2.76 5.68 11.12
CA ASN A 168 2.81 4.96 12.40
C ASN A 168 4.02 5.37 13.25
N LYS A 169 5.21 5.49 12.64
CA LYS A 169 6.41 5.95 13.33
C LYS A 169 6.28 7.39 13.84
N MET A 170 5.57 8.24 13.12
CA MET A 170 5.23 9.60 13.50
C MET A 170 4.06 9.68 14.51
N GLN A 171 3.60 8.53 15.02
CA GLN A 171 2.52 8.42 16.01
C GLN A 171 1.15 8.93 15.53
N PHE A 172 0.88 8.85 14.24
CA PHE A 172 -0.45 9.10 13.71
C PHE A 172 -1.43 8.06 14.23
N THR A 173 -2.66 8.45 14.43
CA THR A 173 -3.73 7.49 14.72
C THR A 173 -3.88 6.51 13.53
N ARG A 174 -4.47 5.35 13.80
CA ARG A 174 -4.74 4.35 12.75
C ARG A 174 -5.53 4.95 11.57
N SER A 175 -6.52 5.79 11.86
CA SER A 175 -7.34 6.45 10.83
C SER A 175 -6.50 7.40 9.97
N GLU A 176 -5.68 8.23 10.59
CA GLU A 176 -4.79 9.17 9.87
C GLU A 176 -3.74 8.42 9.04
N GLY A 177 -3.13 7.37 9.59
CA GLY A 177 -2.17 6.53 8.88
C GLY A 177 -2.80 5.84 7.67
N THR A 178 -4.02 5.30 7.83
CA THR A 178 -4.77 4.70 6.71
C THR A 178 -5.11 5.75 5.65
N PHE A 179 -5.50 6.96 6.03
CA PHE A 179 -5.78 8.05 5.09
C PHE A 179 -4.55 8.40 4.26
N VAL A 180 -3.37 8.55 4.89
CA VAL A 180 -2.12 8.86 4.18
C VAL A 180 -1.70 7.70 3.26
N ALA A 181 -1.83 6.45 3.71
CA ALA A 181 -1.55 5.27 2.91
C ALA A 181 -2.45 5.19 1.65
N ARG A 182 -3.76 5.42 1.81
CA ARG A 182 -4.72 5.50 0.70
C ARG A 182 -4.33 6.61 -0.29
N GLY A 183 -3.89 7.77 0.20
CA GLY A 183 -3.36 8.84 -0.65
C GLY A 183 -2.12 8.41 -1.43
N GLY A 184 -1.18 7.72 -0.78
CA GLY A 184 -0.01 7.13 -1.43
C GLY A 184 -0.36 6.08 -2.49
N LEU A 185 -1.47 5.33 -2.31
CA LEU A 185 -1.93 4.33 -3.27
C LEU A 185 -2.36 4.96 -4.61
N ILE A 186 -2.89 6.17 -4.59
CA ILE A 186 -3.48 6.83 -5.77
C ILE A 186 -2.75 8.11 -6.19
N HIS A 187 -1.61 8.46 -5.55
CA HIS A 187 -0.92 9.73 -5.82
C HIS A 187 -0.63 9.95 -7.30
N ASP A 188 -0.38 8.90 -8.01
CA ASP A 188 -0.01 8.86 -9.42
C ASP A 188 -1.17 8.56 -10.39
N ILE A 189 -2.44 8.64 -9.95
CA ILE A 189 -3.62 8.31 -10.78
C ILE A 189 -3.64 9.05 -12.13
N GLY A 190 -3.13 10.27 -12.17
CA GLY A 190 -3.06 11.05 -13.40
C GLY A 190 -2.17 10.42 -14.48
N LYS A 191 -1.24 9.55 -14.12
CA LYS A 191 -0.42 8.79 -15.08
C LYS A 191 -1.26 7.85 -15.95
N SER A 192 -2.44 7.45 -15.51
CA SER A 192 -3.41 6.70 -16.32
C SER A 192 -3.86 7.44 -17.59
N LYS A 193 -3.60 8.73 -17.69
CA LYS A 193 -3.89 9.57 -18.86
C LYS A 193 -2.63 10.01 -19.62
N CYS A 194 -1.46 9.65 -19.14
CA CYS A 194 -0.21 9.94 -19.85
C CYS A 194 -0.03 8.99 -21.04
N PRO A 195 0.64 9.44 -22.12
CA PRO A 195 1.01 8.54 -23.21
C PRO A 195 1.86 7.37 -22.69
N THR A 196 1.43 6.14 -22.96
CA THR A 196 2.11 4.92 -22.49
C THR A 196 3.56 4.84 -23.00
N GLU A 197 3.82 5.36 -24.19
CA GLU A 197 5.15 5.42 -24.79
C GLU A 197 6.14 6.24 -23.95
N LEU A 198 5.64 7.30 -23.29
CA LEU A 198 6.46 8.12 -22.40
C LEU A 198 6.69 7.43 -21.05
N LEU A 199 5.66 6.77 -20.49
CA LEU A 199 5.79 6.03 -19.24
C LEU A 199 6.78 4.87 -19.35
N ARG A 200 6.81 4.22 -20.52
CA ARG A 200 7.66 3.04 -20.81
C ARG A 200 8.92 3.37 -21.61
N ALA A 201 9.22 4.65 -21.80
CA ALA A 201 10.37 5.05 -22.63
C ALA A 201 11.66 4.41 -22.12
N PRO A 202 12.43 3.69 -22.98
CA PRO A 202 13.68 3.02 -22.58
C PRO A 202 14.88 3.97 -22.48
N ARG A 203 14.67 5.26 -22.36
CA ARG A 203 15.65 6.34 -22.34
C ARG A 203 15.20 7.47 -21.40
N PRO A 204 16.09 8.36 -21.01
CA PRO A 204 15.69 9.61 -20.37
C PRO A 204 14.73 10.40 -21.27
N LEU A 205 13.75 11.03 -20.64
CA LEU A 205 12.79 11.91 -21.31
C LEU A 205 13.45 13.26 -21.63
N THR A 206 13.04 13.87 -22.73
CA THR A 206 13.36 15.26 -23.04
C THR A 206 12.61 16.21 -22.10
N ASP A 207 12.98 17.49 -22.05
CA ASP A 207 12.30 18.48 -21.21
C ASP A 207 10.82 18.64 -21.62
N ALA A 208 10.51 18.58 -22.90
CA ALA A 208 9.15 18.63 -23.42
C ALA A 208 8.33 17.40 -22.96
N GLU A 209 8.89 16.18 -23.07
CA GLU A 209 8.24 14.96 -22.61
C GLU A 209 8.09 14.93 -21.08
N THR A 210 9.08 15.42 -20.35
CA THR A 210 9.01 15.59 -18.90
C THR A 210 7.89 16.54 -18.51
N SER A 211 7.71 17.63 -19.26
CA SER A 211 6.61 18.57 -19.02
C SER A 211 5.24 17.94 -19.24
N VAL A 212 5.11 17.02 -20.22
CA VAL A 212 3.88 16.23 -20.42
C VAL A 212 3.61 15.32 -19.23
N ILE A 213 4.64 14.59 -18.75
CA ILE A 213 4.48 13.72 -17.58
C ILE A 213 4.13 14.52 -16.33
N ARG A 214 4.73 15.70 -16.12
CA ARG A 214 4.41 16.58 -14.96
C ARG A 214 2.94 16.99 -14.87
N GLN A 215 2.20 16.97 -15.99
CA GLN A 215 0.76 17.25 -15.96
C GLN A 215 -0.05 16.20 -15.19
N HIS A 216 0.51 15.03 -14.89
CA HIS A 216 -0.21 13.98 -14.15
C HIS A 216 -0.74 14.46 -12.79
N VAL A 217 -0.07 15.40 -12.12
CA VAL A 217 -0.54 15.93 -10.82
C VAL A 217 -1.82 16.75 -10.99
N ILE A 218 -1.95 17.50 -12.09
CA ILE A 218 -3.15 18.29 -12.42
C ILE A 218 -4.28 17.36 -12.85
N THR A 219 -4.00 16.51 -13.85
CA THR A 219 -4.96 15.54 -14.37
C THR A 219 -5.45 14.57 -13.28
N GLY A 220 -4.54 14.16 -12.40
CA GLY A 220 -4.88 13.33 -11.24
C GLY A 220 -5.82 14.06 -10.28
N ALA A 221 -5.55 15.31 -9.95
CA ALA A 221 -6.42 16.12 -9.11
C ALA A 221 -7.82 16.31 -9.73
N GLU A 222 -7.92 16.46 -11.05
CA GLU A 222 -9.20 16.53 -11.76
C GLU A 222 -9.97 15.20 -11.66
N ILE A 223 -9.30 14.05 -11.82
CA ILE A 223 -9.90 12.72 -11.64
C ILE A 223 -10.45 12.57 -10.22
N ILE A 224 -9.70 12.98 -9.20
CA ILE A 224 -10.11 12.92 -7.79
C ILE A 224 -11.29 13.85 -7.52
N ALA A 225 -11.26 15.08 -8.03
CA ALA A 225 -12.34 16.07 -7.84
C ALA A 225 -13.67 15.65 -8.47
N ALA A 226 -13.66 14.76 -9.47
CA ALA A 226 -14.86 14.25 -10.10
C ALA A 226 -15.72 13.36 -9.19
N ASN A 227 -15.20 12.91 -8.04
CA ASN A 227 -15.94 12.10 -7.07
C ASN A 227 -15.83 12.69 -5.65
N ALA A 228 -16.96 13.09 -5.08
CA ALA A 228 -17.03 13.74 -3.78
C ALA A 228 -16.39 12.92 -2.63
N LYS A 229 -16.39 11.58 -2.72
CA LYS A 229 -15.77 10.70 -1.72
C LYS A 229 -14.24 10.66 -1.78
N LEU A 230 -13.65 11.17 -2.86
CA LEU A 230 -12.21 11.19 -3.09
C LEU A 230 -11.57 12.56 -2.86
N THR A 231 -12.37 13.63 -2.72
CA THR A 231 -11.88 15.02 -2.68
C THR A 231 -10.80 15.28 -1.63
N ASP A 232 -10.85 14.60 -0.50
CA ASP A 232 -9.87 14.74 0.59
C ASP A 232 -8.46 14.27 0.19
N PHE A 233 -8.34 13.41 -0.85
CA PHE A 233 -7.06 12.95 -1.39
C PHE A 233 -6.46 13.92 -2.42
N GLY A 234 -7.24 14.91 -2.88
CA GLY A 234 -6.82 15.84 -3.92
C GLY A 234 -5.49 16.53 -3.64
N GLY A 235 -5.24 16.89 -2.38
CA GLY A 235 -3.98 17.47 -1.95
C GLY A 235 -2.79 16.52 -2.16
N MET A 236 -2.92 15.25 -1.77
CA MET A 236 -1.84 14.26 -1.94
C MET A 236 -1.55 13.98 -3.41
N VAL A 237 -2.57 13.91 -4.25
CA VAL A 237 -2.42 13.69 -5.70
C VAL A 237 -1.81 14.91 -6.40
N ARG A 238 -2.25 16.14 -6.03
CA ARG A 238 -1.79 17.36 -6.69
C ARG A 238 -0.39 17.77 -6.27
N LEU A 239 -0.05 17.65 -4.98
CA LEU A 239 1.08 18.35 -4.36
C LEU A 239 2.26 17.42 -4.00
N HIS A 240 2.22 16.11 -4.32
CA HIS A 240 3.29 15.19 -3.91
C HIS A 240 4.66 15.47 -4.53
N HIS A 241 4.73 16.31 -5.54
CA HIS A 241 5.97 16.83 -6.13
C HIS A 241 6.34 18.23 -5.65
N GLU A 242 5.62 18.77 -4.67
CA GLU A 242 6.09 19.97 -3.98
C GLU A 242 7.34 19.66 -3.16
N ARG A 243 8.20 20.63 -3.04
CA ARG A 243 9.44 20.54 -2.28
C ARG A 243 9.35 21.39 -1.02
N PHE A 244 10.01 20.93 0.02
CA PHE A 244 10.01 21.62 1.31
C PHE A 244 10.58 23.06 1.22
N ASP A 245 11.49 23.32 0.26
CA ASP A 245 12.07 24.62 -0.04
C ASP A 245 11.23 25.51 -0.98
N GLY A 246 10.09 25.02 -1.48
CA GLY A 246 9.22 25.73 -2.41
C GLY A 246 9.66 25.69 -3.88
N ALA A 247 10.73 24.97 -4.21
CA ALA A 247 11.20 24.81 -5.59
C ALA A 247 10.50 23.67 -6.35
N GLY A 248 9.39 23.14 -5.80
CA GLY A 248 8.59 22.06 -6.37
C GLY A 248 7.54 22.54 -7.39
N TYR A 249 6.61 21.67 -7.71
CA TYR A 249 5.48 21.93 -8.59
C TYR A 249 4.24 21.18 -8.11
N PRO A 250 3.00 21.58 -8.50
CA PRO A 250 2.65 22.63 -9.46
C PRO A 250 2.52 24.03 -8.86
N ASP A 251 2.37 24.18 -7.53
CA ASP A 251 1.96 25.42 -6.89
C ASP A 251 3.12 26.16 -6.19
N GLY A 252 4.31 25.54 -6.09
CA GLY A 252 5.48 26.12 -5.42
C GLY A 252 5.26 26.34 -3.91
N MET A 253 4.51 25.44 -3.28
CA MET A 253 4.27 25.49 -1.84
C MET A 253 5.53 25.08 -1.07
N ASP A 254 5.75 25.69 0.10
CA ASP A 254 6.90 25.42 0.94
C ASP A 254 6.52 24.96 2.36
N ARG A 255 7.42 24.22 3.00
CA ARG A 255 7.40 23.88 4.42
C ARG A 255 6.02 23.41 4.91
N THR A 256 5.50 24.07 5.96
CA THR A 256 4.24 23.71 6.61
C THR A 256 3.00 24.07 5.81
N ARG A 257 3.12 24.85 4.73
CA ARG A 257 2.02 25.03 3.79
C ARG A 257 1.70 23.76 3.02
N ILE A 258 2.70 22.87 2.85
CA ILE A 258 2.49 21.52 2.32
C ILE A 258 1.89 20.66 3.42
N PRO A 259 0.66 20.09 3.27
CA PRO A 259 0.06 19.21 4.27
C PRO A 259 0.97 18.05 4.66
N ILE A 260 0.96 17.62 5.91
CA ILE A 260 1.87 16.59 6.41
C ILE A 260 1.73 15.26 5.64
N GLY A 261 0.51 14.84 5.28
CA GLY A 261 0.26 13.65 4.46
C GLY A 261 0.96 13.72 3.10
N VAL A 262 0.97 14.90 2.46
CA VAL A 262 1.70 15.12 1.19
C VAL A 262 3.21 14.98 1.40
N ARG A 263 3.76 15.53 2.47
CA ARG A 263 5.20 15.42 2.80
C ARG A 263 5.60 13.97 3.06
N ILE A 264 4.72 13.16 3.67
CA ILE A 264 4.92 11.73 3.85
C ILE A 264 4.93 11.01 2.50
N VAL A 265 3.95 11.28 1.63
CA VAL A 265 3.90 10.68 0.29
C VAL A 265 5.15 11.03 -0.52
N SER A 266 5.60 12.29 -0.51
CA SER A 266 6.80 12.74 -1.25
C SER A 266 8.08 11.98 -0.82
N VAL A 267 8.28 11.77 0.49
CA VAL A 267 9.42 11.01 1.02
C VAL A 267 9.30 9.53 0.66
N ALA A 268 8.12 8.93 0.83
CA ALA A 268 7.84 7.53 0.52
C ALA A 268 8.01 7.23 -0.99
N ASP A 269 7.49 8.09 -1.87
CA ASP A 269 7.65 8.02 -3.32
C ASP A 269 9.13 8.05 -3.71
N SER A 270 9.86 9.07 -3.25
CA SER A 270 11.28 9.23 -3.57
C SER A 270 12.11 8.05 -3.07
N PHE A 271 11.84 7.56 -1.85
CA PHE A 271 12.51 6.38 -1.32
C PHE A 271 12.26 5.14 -2.18
N ASN A 272 10.98 4.85 -2.45
CA ASN A 272 10.61 3.69 -3.27
C ASN A 272 11.17 3.80 -4.69
N ALA A 273 11.15 5.00 -5.29
CA ALA A 273 11.77 5.23 -6.59
C ALA A 273 13.29 4.99 -6.62
N MET A 274 13.99 5.21 -5.51
CA MET A 274 15.44 4.96 -5.39
C MET A 274 15.77 3.49 -5.24
N ILE A 275 15.02 2.72 -4.46
CA ILE A 275 15.26 1.29 -4.22
C ILE A 275 14.64 0.39 -5.28
N GLY A 276 13.67 0.89 -6.06
CA GLY A 276 13.00 0.15 -7.12
C GLY A 276 13.89 -0.09 -8.35
N ARG A 277 13.65 -1.20 -9.05
CA ARG A 277 14.32 -1.51 -10.32
C ARG A 277 13.82 -0.58 -11.42
N ARG A 278 14.73 0.11 -12.07
CA ARG A 278 14.47 0.93 -13.29
C ARG A 278 15.36 0.46 -14.44
N PRO A 279 14.89 0.49 -15.70
CA PRO A 279 15.64 -0.04 -16.85
C PRO A 279 17.03 0.57 -17.03
N TYR A 280 17.24 1.81 -16.53
CA TYR A 280 18.49 2.57 -16.79
C TYR A 280 19.35 2.76 -15.55
N ARG A 281 18.94 2.22 -14.37
CA ARG A 281 19.67 2.48 -13.14
C ARG A 281 19.68 1.26 -12.22
N THR A 282 20.85 0.94 -11.70
CA THR A 282 20.97 -0.01 -10.58
C THR A 282 20.23 0.55 -9.36
N PRO A 283 19.35 -0.22 -8.71
CA PRO A 283 18.68 0.18 -7.48
C PRO A 283 19.68 0.59 -6.40
N PHE A 284 19.36 1.60 -5.62
CA PHE A 284 20.13 1.92 -4.42
C PHE A 284 19.84 0.86 -3.35
N SER A 285 20.82 0.60 -2.50
CA SER A 285 20.53 -0.08 -1.24
C SER A 285 19.65 0.83 -0.37
N PRO A 286 18.81 0.27 0.54
CA PRO A 286 18.01 1.08 1.46
C PRO A 286 18.84 2.10 2.25
N ALA A 287 20.04 1.70 2.70
CA ALA A 287 20.97 2.60 3.41
C ALA A 287 21.43 3.77 2.53
N ARG A 288 21.73 3.52 1.25
CA ARG A 288 22.12 4.59 0.32
C ARG A 288 20.96 5.52 0.02
N ALA A 289 19.74 5.00 -0.15
CA ALA A 289 18.54 5.80 -0.37
C ALA A 289 18.22 6.68 0.86
N ALA A 290 18.38 6.12 2.08
CA ALA A 290 18.24 6.86 3.32
C ALA A 290 19.26 8.02 3.43
N ALA A 291 20.52 7.77 3.07
CA ALA A 291 21.56 8.81 3.04
C ALA A 291 21.25 9.93 2.05
N GLU A 292 20.72 9.60 0.86
CA GLU A 292 20.28 10.57 -0.14
C GLU A 292 19.15 11.45 0.38
N LEU A 293 18.12 10.85 1.00
CA LEU A 293 17.02 11.59 1.63
C LEU A 293 17.53 12.51 2.75
N GLN A 294 18.46 12.03 3.58
CA GLN A 294 19.06 12.80 4.67
C GLN A 294 19.82 14.01 4.12
N CYS A 295 20.57 13.88 3.03
CA CYS A 295 21.29 14.99 2.38
C CYS A 295 20.34 16.06 1.84
N ASN A 296 19.09 15.69 1.48
CA ASN A 296 18.09 16.58 0.92
C ASN A 296 17.02 17.01 1.97
N ALA A 297 17.20 16.62 3.23
CA ALA A 297 16.32 17.05 4.32
C ALA A 297 16.45 18.57 4.56
N GLY A 298 15.31 19.26 4.69
CA GLY A 298 15.24 20.72 4.83
C GLY A 298 15.26 21.49 3.48
N SER A 299 15.59 20.81 2.37
CA SER A 299 15.49 21.34 1.02
C SER A 299 14.35 20.66 0.25
N GLN A 300 14.56 19.48 -0.27
CA GLN A 300 13.51 18.75 -0.99
C GLN A 300 12.47 18.14 -0.05
N PHE A 301 12.91 17.62 1.10
CA PHE A 301 12.09 16.82 2.00
C PHE A 301 11.96 17.45 3.38
N ASP A 302 10.84 17.16 4.04
CA ASP A 302 10.64 17.48 5.45
C ASP A 302 11.62 16.66 6.32
N PRO A 303 12.46 17.31 7.15
CA PRO A 303 13.43 16.63 8.00
C PRO A 303 12.81 15.63 8.99
N ASP A 304 11.62 15.93 9.51
CA ASP A 304 10.96 15.06 10.50
C ASP A 304 10.41 13.80 9.85
N VAL A 305 9.88 13.91 8.63
CA VAL A 305 9.42 12.76 7.84
C VAL A 305 10.61 11.89 7.41
N VAL A 306 11.71 12.50 6.97
CA VAL A 306 12.94 11.76 6.62
C VAL A 306 13.48 11.00 7.83
N ARG A 307 13.51 11.62 9.01
CA ARG A 307 13.94 10.96 10.26
C ARG A 307 13.04 9.76 10.58
N ALA A 308 11.72 9.92 10.47
CA ALA A 308 10.77 8.84 10.71
C ALA A 308 10.99 7.65 9.74
N LEU A 309 11.23 7.91 8.44
CA LEU A 309 11.55 6.86 7.48
C LEU A 309 12.88 6.15 7.84
N ILE A 310 13.93 6.88 8.19
CA ILE A 310 15.23 6.29 8.58
C ILE A 310 15.04 5.37 9.79
N ASP A 311 14.27 5.79 10.78
CA ASP A 311 13.95 4.98 11.95
C ASP A 311 13.15 3.71 11.59
N VAL A 312 12.25 3.80 10.61
CA VAL A 312 11.50 2.62 10.08
C VAL A 312 12.44 1.63 9.39
N ILE A 313 13.46 2.10 8.66
CA ILE A 313 14.41 1.24 7.97
C ILE A 313 15.36 0.55 8.96
N ALA A 314 15.70 1.23 10.05
CA ALA A 314 16.63 0.74 11.07
C ALA A 314 15.98 -0.24 12.08
N SER A 315 14.63 -0.28 12.13
CA SER A 315 13.87 -1.13 13.04
C SER A 315 13.59 -2.50 12.46
#